data_1c38acb34e74f217a3479451c67caa0e
#
_entry.id   1c38acb34e74f217a3479451c67caa0e
#
_cell.length_a   1.000
_cell.length_b   1.000
_cell.length_c   1.000
_cell.angle_alpha   90.00
_cell.angle_beta   90.00
_cell.angle_gamma   90.00
#
_symmetry.space_group_name_H-M   'P 1'
#
loop_
_entity.id
_entity.type
_entity.pdbx_description
1 polymer ?
#
loop_
_entity_poly.entity_id
_entity_poly.type
_entity_poly.pdbx_seq_one_letter_code
_entity_poly.pdbx_strand_id
1 'polypeptide(L)'
;MRNYLIFTLLSLILSSFYMVNEVNANSEFIVYNTKGSYNLGCELDSTCFEPYFLKIGVGDTVTWINNDDAIHVVVSGNPNDGSDGFFGSGSLKTNEAFSFTFDKEGNYQYFCTIHPWMNGFVTVGNIDFEEPEINLKFETNPVILDSDFKIQEFVSGLISPINMEFLGEDLLVLEKNSGVVKHIKNNKLLDHPVLDVEVSNYGEQGLLGITSVENEVYLFFTEAFHDGGRTLENRVYKYAWNGNELVQPILLKRIPLFDTVYVGGELASGLDGTVYAVTGENYKTGLLQNHLKNESYRHYSNTNELDEKDRRTILHSLTHALSCVKISFYHYTTNPVGWQSEQPDLSNNPLEFNLLNILGNLDSCARQFYYENFSDGHWKDTSSIIQIEPKGEYAAIGIRNSFGLALDPKTGYLWDTENGPDTYDEINLVETKFNSGWAKIQGPSNGRLLPQLPNYEKYEYSEPEFSWELPIGVTAIEFPNSKIFKKYENFVFVADVNNGIIYKFKLDDTRTKFVFESPHLQDNVLNIIENSENSVHVDDTGCLISGYPCSGIEPIDEILFAKNLGVVTDMKFGPDGALYVISLMEGKIYRIAN
;
A
#
# COMPACT_ATOMS: atom_id res chain seq x y z
N MET A 1 -13.21 82.90 -24.07
CA MET A 1 -13.46 82.26 -22.76
C MET A 1 -14.33 80.99 -22.81
N ARG A 2 -15.31 80.90 -23.71
CA ARG A 2 -16.24 79.76 -23.75
C ARG A 2 -15.59 78.44 -24.32
N ASN A 3 -14.57 78.57 -25.17
CA ASN A 3 -13.90 77.40 -25.77
C ASN A 3 -12.78 76.81 -24.90
N TYR A 4 -12.23 77.55 -23.95
CA TYR A 4 -11.24 77.07 -23.00
C TYR A 4 -11.87 76.20 -21.87
N LEU A 5 -13.12 76.53 -21.50
CA LEU A 5 -13.85 75.76 -20.48
C LEU A 5 -14.24 74.35 -20.96
N ILE A 6 -14.53 74.20 -22.26
CA ILE A 6 -14.90 72.90 -22.85
C ILE A 6 -13.67 71.98 -22.97
N PHE A 7 -12.50 72.54 -23.29
CA PHE A 7 -11.26 71.74 -23.36
C PHE A 7 -10.76 71.27 -21.97
N THR A 8 -10.92 72.10 -20.93
CA THR A 8 -10.58 71.73 -19.56
C THR A 8 -11.59 70.71 -18.96
N LEU A 9 -12.89 70.78 -19.31
CA LEU A 9 -13.84 69.77 -18.90
C LEU A 9 -13.62 68.44 -19.63
N LEU A 10 -13.23 68.45 -20.91
CA LEU A 10 -12.94 67.24 -21.66
C LEU A 10 -11.65 66.57 -21.16
N SER A 11 -10.63 67.33 -20.76
CA SER A 11 -9.39 66.78 -20.20
C SER A 11 -9.61 66.19 -18.79
N LEU A 12 -10.49 66.76 -17.98
CA LEU A 12 -10.87 66.21 -16.68
C LEU A 12 -11.74 64.95 -16.80
N ILE A 13 -12.56 64.86 -17.82
CA ILE A 13 -13.37 63.63 -18.11
C ILE A 13 -12.48 62.50 -18.68
N LEU A 14 -11.46 62.84 -19.51
CA LEU A 14 -10.52 61.84 -20.01
C LEU A 14 -9.51 61.38 -18.93
N SER A 15 -9.21 62.20 -17.94
CA SER A 15 -8.34 61.78 -16.82
C SER A 15 -9.09 60.93 -15.78
N SER A 16 -10.42 61.00 -15.72
CA SER A 16 -11.22 60.14 -14.85
C SER A 16 -11.52 58.76 -15.45
N PHE A 17 -11.20 58.54 -16.74
CA PHE A 17 -11.35 57.23 -17.40
C PHE A 17 -10.04 56.40 -17.37
N TYR A 18 -8.94 56.89 -16.79
CA TYR A 18 -7.69 56.15 -16.64
C TYR A 18 -7.45 55.62 -15.23
N MET A 19 -8.46 55.65 -14.36
CA MET A 19 -8.49 54.78 -13.18
C MET A 19 -9.27 53.50 -13.55
N VAL A 20 -8.79 52.78 -14.53
CA VAL A 20 -9.09 51.33 -14.62
C VAL A 20 -8.40 50.73 -13.41
N ASN A 21 -9.16 50.49 -12.35
CA ASN A 21 -8.77 49.47 -11.41
C ASN A 21 -8.51 48.23 -12.27
N GLU A 22 -7.27 47.83 -12.38
CA GLU A 22 -6.96 46.46 -12.74
C GLU A 22 -7.68 45.60 -11.71
N VAL A 23 -8.87 45.15 -12.05
CA VAL A 23 -9.47 44.00 -11.43
C VAL A 23 -8.55 42.88 -11.90
N ASN A 24 -7.53 42.58 -11.11
CA ASN A 24 -6.77 41.34 -11.26
C ASN A 24 -7.83 40.24 -11.16
N ALA A 25 -8.25 39.74 -12.31
CA ALA A 25 -9.01 38.50 -12.32
C ALA A 25 -8.07 37.43 -11.76
N ASN A 26 -8.42 36.85 -10.62
CA ASN A 26 -7.71 35.72 -10.07
C ASN A 26 -7.62 34.64 -11.16
N SER A 27 -6.40 34.25 -11.51
CA SER A 27 -6.18 33.23 -12.52
C SER A 27 -6.19 31.84 -11.88
N GLU A 28 -6.60 30.85 -12.63
CA GLU A 28 -6.54 29.46 -12.22
C GLU A 28 -5.42 28.76 -12.99
N PHE A 29 -4.59 28.04 -12.27
CA PHE A 29 -3.45 27.28 -12.78
C PHE A 29 -3.62 25.82 -12.42
N ILE A 30 -3.17 24.94 -13.29
CA ILE A 30 -3.29 23.49 -13.10
C ILE A 30 -1.89 22.88 -12.94
N VAL A 31 -1.78 21.98 -11.98
CA VAL A 31 -0.63 21.08 -11.79
C VAL A 31 -1.14 19.64 -11.85
N TYR A 32 -0.48 18.81 -12.61
CA TYR A 32 -0.81 17.38 -12.69
C TYR A 32 0.17 16.55 -11.86
N ASN A 33 -0.34 15.63 -11.05
CA ASN A 33 0.43 14.46 -10.67
C ASN A 33 0.56 13.60 -11.93
N THR A 34 1.76 13.44 -12.43
CA THR A 34 1.97 12.80 -13.73
C THR A 34 1.77 11.29 -13.64
N LYS A 35 1.42 10.69 -14.77
CA LYS A 35 1.22 9.24 -14.82
C LYS A 35 2.50 8.49 -14.52
N GLY A 36 2.44 7.54 -13.58
CA GLY A 36 3.58 6.74 -13.12
C GLY A 36 4.43 7.43 -12.05
N SER A 37 4.03 8.62 -11.56
CA SER A 37 4.77 9.37 -10.54
C SER A 37 4.78 8.71 -9.14
N TYR A 38 3.91 7.71 -8.92
CA TYR A 38 3.97 6.85 -7.76
C TYR A 38 5.20 5.93 -7.73
N ASN A 39 5.95 5.81 -8.82
CA ASN A 39 7.24 5.12 -8.86
C ASN A 39 8.40 6.11 -8.70
N LEU A 40 9.48 5.64 -8.10
CA LEU A 40 10.76 6.37 -8.09
C LEU A 40 11.27 6.57 -9.51
N GLY A 41 11.94 7.72 -9.75
CA GLY A 41 12.56 8.06 -11.02
C GLY A 41 12.09 9.39 -11.60
N CYS A 42 10.82 9.78 -11.38
CA CYS A 42 10.29 11.06 -11.85
C CYS A 42 10.95 12.28 -11.14
N GLU A 43 11.51 12.08 -9.95
CA GLU A 43 12.26 13.09 -9.21
C GLU A 43 13.58 13.46 -9.88
N LEU A 44 14.17 12.53 -10.62
CA LEU A 44 15.46 12.76 -11.32
C LEU A 44 15.33 13.78 -12.44
N ASP A 45 14.17 13.84 -13.09
CA ASP A 45 13.87 14.74 -14.19
C ASP A 45 12.89 15.85 -13.79
N SER A 46 12.53 15.95 -12.50
CA SER A 46 11.52 16.88 -11.96
C SER A 46 10.17 16.78 -12.68
N THR A 47 9.76 15.55 -13.03
CA THR A 47 8.53 15.28 -13.79
C THR A 47 7.39 14.68 -12.95
N CYS A 48 7.57 14.53 -11.62
CA CYS A 48 6.53 13.97 -10.75
C CYS A 48 5.27 14.85 -10.70
N PHE A 49 5.47 16.17 -10.71
CA PHE A 49 4.42 17.16 -10.90
C PHE A 49 4.66 17.96 -12.17
N GLU A 50 3.63 18.25 -12.95
CA GLU A 50 3.76 19.04 -14.17
C GLU A 50 2.75 20.18 -14.19
N PRO A 51 3.21 21.46 -14.18
CA PRO A 51 4.60 21.87 -14.08
C PRO A 51 5.20 21.64 -12.69
N TYR A 52 6.48 21.29 -12.62
CA TYR A 52 7.26 21.17 -11.38
C TYR A 52 7.40 22.50 -10.61
N PHE A 53 7.58 23.58 -11.35
CA PHE A 53 7.68 24.94 -10.85
C PHE A 53 6.59 25.82 -11.48
N LEU A 54 5.86 26.53 -10.62
CA LEU A 54 4.79 27.44 -11.05
C LEU A 54 4.98 28.82 -10.43
N LYS A 55 4.94 29.89 -11.24
CA LYS A 55 4.95 31.28 -10.77
C LYS A 55 3.58 31.91 -11.00
N ILE A 56 2.97 32.45 -9.94
CA ILE A 56 1.60 33.01 -9.94
C ILE A 56 1.56 34.36 -9.23
N GLY A 57 0.45 35.06 -9.36
CA GLY A 57 0.15 36.31 -8.62
C GLY A 57 -0.53 36.04 -7.27
N VAL A 58 -0.51 37.05 -6.42
CA VAL A 58 -1.31 37.01 -5.17
C VAL A 58 -2.80 37.00 -5.50
N GLY A 59 -3.55 36.07 -4.93
CA GLY A 59 -4.97 35.84 -5.17
C GLY A 59 -5.24 34.78 -6.25
N ASP A 60 -4.23 34.27 -6.93
CA ASP A 60 -4.40 33.19 -7.90
C ASP A 60 -4.62 31.83 -7.21
N THR A 61 -5.26 30.93 -7.93
CA THR A 61 -5.59 29.59 -7.46
C THR A 61 -4.81 28.53 -8.23
N VAL A 62 -4.24 27.58 -7.50
CA VAL A 62 -3.62 26.38 -8.09
C VAL A 62 -4.54 25.19 -7.84
N THR A 63 -4.77 24.41 -8.88
CA THR A 63 -5.55 23.17 -8.83
C THR A 63 -4.64 21.99 -9.18
N TRP A 64 -4.39 21.13 -8.21
CA TRP A 64 -3.70 19.86 -8.43
C TRP A 64 -4.71 18.82 -8.88
N ILE A 65 -4.40 18.13 -9.98
CA ILE A 65 -5.23 17.06 -10.54
C ILE A 65 -4.41 15.79 -10.53
N ASN A 66 -4.92 14.76 -9.90
CA ASN A 66 -4.28 13.45 -9.97
C ASN A 66 -4.55 12.81 -11.34
N ASN A 67 -3.54 12.86 -12.22
CA ASN A 67 -3.55 12.19 -13.53
C ASN A 67 -2.83 10.84 -13.50
N ASP A 68 -2.37 10.43 -12.31
CA ASP A 68 -1.78 9.12 -12.06
C ASP A 68 -2.84 8.07 -11.75
N ASP A 69 -2.46 6.81 -11.81
CA ASP A 69 -3.34 5.69 -11.50
C ASP A 69 -3.31 5.34 -9.98
N ALA A 70 -2.37 5.91 -9.23
CA ALA A 70 -2.25 5.77 -7.77
C ALA A 70 -2.96 6.89 -6.99
N ILE A 71 -3.20 6.66 -5.70
CA ILE A 71 -3.69 7.70 -4.78
C ILE A 71 -2.51 8.60 -4.40
N HIS A 72 -2.73 9.91 -4.39
CA HIS A 72 -1.77 10.91 -3.94
C HIS A 72 -2.37 11.80 -2.86
N VAL A 73 -1.48 12.37 -2.02
CA VAL A 73 -1.85 13.37 -1.00
C VAL A 73 -0.88 14.54 -1.14
N VAL A 74 -1.36 15.65 -1.66
CA VAL A 74 -0.53 16.85 -1.87
C VAL A 74 -0.61 17.76 -0.66
N VAL A 75 0.52 18.03 -0.02
CA VAL A 75 0.60 18.92 1.14
C VAL A 75 1.70 19.97 0.96
N SER A 76 1.53 21.13 1.59
CA SER A 76 2.59 22.14 1.72
C SER A 76 3.66 21.67 2.70
N GLY A 77 4.92 22.12 2.45
CA GLY A 77 6.10 21.71 3.22
C GLY A 77 7.12 20.99 2.35
N ASN A 78 8.06 20.30 2.96
CA ASN A 78 9.07 19.53 2.25
C ASN A 78 9.18 18.10 2.84
N PRO A 79 9.61 17.11 2.04
CA PRO A 79 9.62 15.72 2.51
C PRO A 79 10.57 15.43 3.67
N ASN A 80 11.58 16.29 3.93
CA ASN A 80 12.52 16.09 5.03
C ASN A 80 11.97 16.60 6.38
N ASP A 81 11.19 17.71 6.33
CA ASP A 81 10.65 18.37 7.53
C ASP A 81 9.15 18.07 7.74
N GLY A 82 8.52 17.46 6.73
CA GLY A 82 7.10 17.15 6.72
C GLY A 82 6.21 18.31 6.25
N SER A 83 4.89 18.14 6.43
CA SER A 83 3.91 19.17 6.11
C SER A 83 4.01 20.33 7.10
N ASP A 84 3.96 21.56 6.59
CA ASP A 84 3.89 22.78 7.39
C ASP A 84 2.45 23.20 7.74
N GLY A 85 1.46 22.41 7.27
CA GLY A 85 0.04 22.60 7.57
C GLY A 85 -0.60 23.82 6.85
N PHE A 86 0.07 24.43 5.86
CA PHE A 86 -0.48 25.57 5.16
C PHE A 86 -1.62 25.18 4.20
N PHE A 87 -1.47 24.04 3.49
CA PHE A 87 -2.54 23.39 2.76
C PHE A 87 -2.36 21.86 2.68
N GLY A 88 -3.47 21.15 2.42
CA GLY A 88 -3.45 19.71 2.21
C GLY A 88 -4.67 19.25 1.43
N SER A 89 -4.48 18.33 0.50
CA SER A 89 -5.53 17.86 -0.40
C SER A 89 -6.41 16.76 0.21
N GLY A 90 -5.96 16.09 1.27
CA GLY A 90 -6.47 14.75 1.55
C GLY A 90 -6.13 13.78 0.42
N SER A 91 -6.69 12.57 0.45
CA SER A 91 -6.46 11.55 -0.57
C SER A 91 -7.11 11.95 -1.91
N LEU A 92 -6.30 12.06 -2.96
CA LEU A 92 -6.73 12.29 -4.34
C LEU A 92 -6.66 10.98 -5.12
N LYS A 93 -7.80 10.44 -5.52
CA LYS A 93 -7.87 9.33 -6.47
C LYS A 93 -7.65 9.83 -7.90
N THR A 94 -7.42 8.91 -8.82
CA THR A 94 -7.29 9.23 -10.26
C THR A 94 -8.42 10.13 -10.76
N ASN A 95 -8.06 11.24 -11.39
CA ASN A 95 -8.95 12.32 -11.87
C ASN A 95 -9.64 13.15 -10.77
N GLU A 96 -9.33 12.96 -9.49
CA GLU A 96 -9.75 13.89 -8.45
C GLU A 96 -8.83 15.10 -8.40
N ALA A 97 -9.34 16.22 -7.91
CA ALA A 97 -8.65 17.50 -7.89
C ALA A 97 -8.79 18.18 -6.53
N PHE A 98 -7.75 18.95 -6.19
CA PHE A 98 -7.69 19.82 -5.02
C PHE A 98 -7.27 21.22 -5.45
N SER A 99 -7.93 22.26 -4.95
CA SER A 99 -7.61 23.65 -5.30
C SER A 99 -7.27 24.45 -4.05
N PHE A 100 -6.24 25.30 -4.16
CA PHE A 100 -5.86 26.22 -3.10
C PHE A 100 -5.55 27.61 -3.68
N THR A 101 -6.06 28.66 -3.01
CA THR A 101 -5.86 30.06 -3.39
C THR A 101 -4.75 30.68 -2.55
N PHE A 102 -3.73 31.24 -3.20
CA PHE A 102 -2.57 31.85 -2.54
C PHE A 102 -2.78 33.35 -2.33
N ASP A 103 -3.05 33.77 -1.11
CA ASP A 103 -3.35 35.15 -0.72
C ASP A 103 -2.14 35.93 -0.20
N LYS A 104 -0.94 35.32 -0.16
CA LYS A 104 0.29 35.93 0.30
C LYS A 104 1.46 35.64 -0.65
N GLU A 105 2.36 36.63 -0.81
CA GLU A 105 3.62 36.42 -1.50
C GLU A 105 4.50 35.44 -0.73
N GLY A 106 5.20 34.57 -1.45
CA GLY A 106 6.10 33.58 -0.85
C GLY A 106 6.52 32.49 -1.83
N ASN A 107 7.51 31.73 -1.42
CA ASN A 107 7.87 30.47 -2.06
C ASN A 107 7.29 29.33 -1.25
N TYR A 108 6.50 28.49 -1.89
CA TYR A 108 5.77 27.38 -1.28
C TYR A 108 6.23 26.08 -1.92
N GLN A 109 6.94 25.27 -1.16
CA GLN A 109 7.23 23.90 -1.53
C GLN A 109 6.03 23.03 -1.17
N TYR A 110 5.80 22.00 -1.97
CA TYR A 110 4.79 20.98 -1.69
C TYR A 110 5.29 19.62 -2.15
N PHE A 111 4.72 18.56 -1.58
CA PHE A 111 5.10 17.19 -1.90
C PHE A 111 3.93 16.24 -1.72
N CYS A 112 4.09 14.97 -2.19
CA CYS A 112 3.13 13.91 -1.90
C CYS A 112 3.55 13.16 -0.64
N THR A 113 2.69 13.07 0.36
CA THR A 113 3.02 12.38 1.60
C THR A 113 3.13 10.86 1.45
N ILE A 114 2.41 10.26 0.48
CA ILE A 114 2.49 8.83 0.16
C ILE A 114 3.74 8.51 -0.67
N HIS A 115 4.18 9.48 -1.51
CA HIS A 115 5.30 9.35 -2.43
C HIS A 115 6.27 10.52 -2.23
N PRO A 116 7.10 10.53 -1.17
CA PRO A 116 7.85 11.72 -0.74
C PRO A 116 8.91 12.21 -1.75
N TRP A 117 9.26 11.39 -2.74
CA TRP A 117 10.08 11.82 -3.88
C TRP A 117 9.36 12.81 -4.80
N MET A 118 8.02 12.79 -4.80
CA MET A 118 7.23 13.75 -5.58
C MET A 118 7.17 15.07 -4.86
N ASN A 119 7.83 16.06 -5.38
CA ASN A 119 7.82 17.43 -4.86
C ASN A 119 7.69 18.45 -5.98
N GLY A 120 7.27 19.67 -5.63
CA GLY A 120 7.11 20.77 -6.56
C GLY A 120 7.07 22.11 -5.84
N PHE A 121 7.01 23.22 -6.61
CA PHE A 121 7.11 24.56 -6.07
C PHE A 121 6.10 25.51 -6.69
N VAL A 122 5.54 26.39 -5.85
CA VAL A 122 4.73 27.54 -6.25
C VAL A 122 5.38 28.81 -5.71
N THR A 123 5.78 29.72 -6.59
CA THR A 123 6.21 31.07 -6.22
C THR A 123 5.07 32.07 -6.46
N VAL A 124 4.69 32.79 -5.43
CA VAL A 124 3.60 33.77 -5.46
C VAL A 124 4.17 35.19 -5.40
N GLY A 125 3.82 36.00 -6.38
CA GLY A 125 4.28 37.39 -6.46
C GLY A 125 5.59 37.57 -7.25
N ASN A 126 6.25 38.71 -7.05
CA ASN A 126 7.45 39.04 -7.79
C ASN A 126 8.71 38.77 -6.94
N ILE A 127 8.83 37.55 -6.46
CA ILE A 127 9.95 37.06 -5.66
C ILE A 127 10.85 36.23 -6.56
N ASP A 128 12.17 36.32 -6.34
CA ASP A 128 13.13 35.44 -7.00
C ASP A 128 13.03 34.05 -6.38
N PHE A 129 12.93 33.03 -7.23
CA PHE A 129 12.94 31.63 -6.82
C PHE A 129 14.39 31.14 -6.91
N GLU A 130 14.93 30.75 -5.77
CA GLU A 130 16.11 29.90 -5.70
C GLU A 130 15.61 28.49 -5.41
N GLU A 131 15.81 27.58 -6.37
CA GLU A 131 15.48 26.17 -6.18
C GLU A 131 16.31 25.63 -5.01
N PRO A 132 15.67 25.20 -3.92
CA PRO A 132 16.43 24.58 -2.84
C PRO A 132 17.11 23.32 -3.38
N GLU A 133 18.36 23.09 -3.03
CA GLU A 133 18.98 21.79 -3.25
C GLU A 133 18.17 20.74 -2.46
N ILE A 134 17.26 20.05 -3.15
CA ILE A 134 16.54 18.95 -2.57
C ILE A 134 17.49 17.76 -2.59
N ASN A 135 18.34 17.68 -1.61
CA ASN A 135 18.95 16.43 -1.23
C ASN A 135 17.84 15.61 -0.56
N LEU A 136 17.08 14.85 -1.34
CA LEU A 136 16.27 13.77 -0.80
C LEU A 136 17.24 12.71 -0.26
N LYS A 137 17.91 13.07 0.80
CA LYS A 137 18.64 12.11 1.61
C LYS A 137 17.61 11.46 2.51
N PHE A 138 17.04 10.36 2.04
CA PHE A 138 16.42 9.37 2.92
C PHE A 138 17.53 8.71 3.77
N GLU A 139 18.43 9.56 4.35
CA GLU A 139 19.41 9.07 5.30
C GLU A 139 18.71 8.88 6.64
N THR A 140 18.15 7.72 6.82
CA THR A 140 17.78 7.29 8.15
C THR A 140 19.07 7.12 8.97
N ASN A 141 18.97 7.45 10.24
CA ASN A 141 20.01 7.10 11.22
C ASN A 141 19.40 6.06 12.15
N PRO A 142 19.35 4.79 11.75
CA PRO A 142 18.70 3.76 12.54
C PRO A 142 19.40 3.59 13.88
N VAL A 143 18.60 3.49 14.94
CA VAL A 143 19.05 3.38 16.32
C VAL A 143 18.48 2.13 16.94
N ILE A 144 19.35 1.24 17.46
CA ILE A 144 18.95 0.16 18.33
C ILE A 144 18.96 0.66 19.77
N LEU A 145 17.87 0.45 20.50
CA LEU A 145 17.77 0.87 21.90
C LEU A 145 18.45 -0.10 22.87
N ASP A 146 18.75 -1.29 22.41
CA ASP A 146 19.48 -2.30 23.16
C ASP A 146 20.97 -2.28 22.79
N SER A 147 21.81 -1.87 23.73
CA SER A 147 23.26 -1.69 23.55
C SER A 147 24.04 -2.97 23.22
N ASP A 148 23.44 -4.15 23.42
CA ASP A 148 24.08 -5.43 23.05
C ASP A 148 24.06 -5.67 21.54
N PHE A 149 23.28 -4.90 20.79
CA PHE A 149 23.11 -5.04 19.35
C PHE A 149 23.65 -3.84 18.58
N LYS A 150 24.04 -4.12 17.35
CA LYS A 150 24.46 -3.12 16.36
C LYS A 150 23.67 -3.30 15.09
N ILE A 151 23.39 -2.18 14.43
CA ILE A 151 22.81 -2.16 13.10
C ILE A 151 23.87 -1.71 12.09
N GLN A 152 23.85 -2.34 10.93
CA GLN A 152 24.72 -1.96 9.81
C GLN A 152 23.96 -2.16 8.50
N GLU A 153 24.27 -1.33 7.51
CA GLU A 153 23.84 -1.57 6.15
C GLU A 153 24.40 -2.92 5.65
N PHE A 154 23.54 -3.77 5.13
CA PHE A 154 23.91 -5.07 4.58
C PHE A 154 24.02 -5.01 3.06
N VAL A 155 22.98 -4.47 2.39
CA VAL A 155 22.92 -4.27 0.94
C VAL A 155 22.11 -3.00 0.66
N SER A 156 22.49 -2.29 -0.40
CA SER A 156 21.78 -1.14 -0.95
C SER A 156 21.64 -1.26 -2.47
N GLY A 157 20.87 -0.36 -3.09
CA GLY A 157 20.64 -0.31 -4.53
C GLY A 157 19.48 -1.20 -5.01
N LEU A 158 18.57 -1.56 -4.10
CA LEU A 158 17.30 -2.20 -4.41
C LEU A 158 16.26 -1.14 -4.80
N ILE A 159 15.30 -1.51 -5.65
CA ILE A 159 14.23 -0.61 -6.11
C ILE A 159 12.90 -1.09 -5.55
N SER A 160 12.30 -0.31 -4.66
CA SER A 160 11.04 -0.67 -3.99
C SER A 160 11.04 -2.09 -3.39
N PRO A 161 12.06 -2.46 -2.57
CA PRO A 161 12.11 -3.79 -1.97
C PRO A 161 10.98 -3.94 -0.94
N ILE A 162 10.21 -5.02 -1.02
CA ILE A 162 9.00 -5.19 -0.20
C ILE A 162 9.08 -6.38 0.75
N ASN A 163 9.66 -7.49 0.31
CA ASN A 163 9.67 -8.74 1.05
C ASN A 163 10.94 -9.54 0.72
N MET A 164 11.37 -10.44 1.61
CA MET A 164 12.58 -11.24 1.41
C MET A 164 12.46 -12.64 2.01
N GLU A 165 13.23 -13.58 1.47
CA GLU A 165 13.25 -14.97 1.96
C GLU A 165 14.65 -15.59 1.83
N PHE A 166 15.10 -16.29 2.88
CA PHE A 166 16.35 -17.02 2.88
C PHE A 166 16.19 -18.43 2.34
N LEU A 167 17.06 -18.80 1.40
CA LEU A 167 17.19 -20.15 0.88
C LEU A 167 18.60 -20.67 1.19
N GLY A 168 18.79 -21.24 2.38
CA GLY A 168 20.11 -21.51 2.93
C GLY A 168 20.86 -20.21 3.17
N GLU A 169 22.01 -20.03 2.50
CA GLU A 169 22.82 -18.79 2.59
C GLU A 169 22.44 -17.75 1.53
N ASP A 170 21.60 -18.11 0.57
CA ASP A 170 21.14 -17.21 -0.48
C ASP A 170 19.91 -16.42 0.03
N LEU A 171 19.83 -15.11 -0.27
CA LEU A 171 18.70 -14.26 0.06
C LEU A 171 18.01 -13.78 -1.21
N LEU A 172 16.73 -14.06 -1.35
CA LEU A 172 15.87 -13.53 -2.40
C LEU A 172 15.12 -12.30 -1.88
N VAL A 173 15.03 -11.26 -2.70
CA VAL A 173 14.35 -10.00 -2.36
C VAL A 173 13.40 -9.63 -3.49
N LEU A 174 12.16 -9.31 -3.12
CA LEU A 174 11.13 -8.87 -4.06
C LEU A 174 11.22 -7.37 -4.29
N GLU A 175 11.26 -6.95 -5.55
CA GLU A 175 11.04 -5.55 -5.96
C GLU A 175 9.60 -5.39 -6.40
N LYS A 176 8.80 -4.72 -5.56
CA LYS A 176 7.34 -4.64 -5.65
C LYS A 176 6.82 -4.22 -7.02
N ASN A 177 7.39 -3.11 -7.55
CA ASN A 177 6.82 -2.40 -8.69
C ASN A 177 7.28 -2.95 -10.05
N SER A 178 8.43 -3.62 -10.06
CA SER A 178 9.04 -4.18 -11.28
C SER A 178 8.77 -5.67 -11.49
N GLY A 179 8.19 -6.37 -10.50
CA GLY A 179 8.00 -7.82 -10.60
C GLY A 179 9.28 -8.65 -10.50
N VAL A 180 10.39 -8.00 -10.18
CA VAL A 180 11.72 -8.62 -10.18
C VAL A 180 12.02 -9.28 -8.84
N VAL A 181 12.53 -10.51 -8.87
CA VAL A 181 13.12 -11.20 -7.71
C VAL A 181 14.65 -11.08 -7.79
N LYS A 182 15.21 -10.26 -6.91
CA LYS A 182 16.66 -10.07 -6.77
C LYS A 182 17.31 -11.19 -5.97
N HIS A 183 18.58 -11.42 -6.23
CA HIS A 183 19.39 -12.44 -5.56
C HIS A 183 20.59 -11.81 -4.87
N ILE A 184 20.70 -12.00 -3.57
CA ILE A 184 21.87 -11.64 -2.78
C ILE A 184 22.61 -12.93 -2.42
N LYS A 185 23.84 -13.07 -2.88
CA LYS A 185 24.69 -14.22 -2.68
C LYS A 185 26.06 -13.81 -2.15
N ASN A 186 26.55 -14.46 -1.10
CA ASN A 186 27.81 -14.08 -0.45
C ASN A 186 27.85 -12.58 -0.08
N ASN A 187 26.79 -12.05 0.46
CA ASN A 187 26.60 -10.66 0.87
C ASN A 187 26.71 -9.64 -0.30
N LYS A 188 26.42 -10.07 -1.51
CA LYS A 188 26.44 -9.20 -2.70
C LYS A 188 25.15 -9.33 -3.49
N LEU A 189 24.57 -8.19 -3.82
CA LEU A 189 23.48 -8.10 -4.78
C LEU A 189 24.02 -8.49 -6.17
N LEU A 190 23.37 -9.45 -6.82
CA LEU A 190 23.72 -9.89 -8.16
C LEU A 190 23.03 -9.03 -9.22
N ASP A 191 23.71 -8.82 -10.34
CA ASP A 191 23.20 -7.98 -11.44
C ASP A 191 21.96 -8.58 -12.14
N HIS A 192 21.87 -9.92 -12.19
CA HIS A 192 20.80 -10.63 -12.86
C HIS A 192 19.75 -11.10 -11.86
N PRO A 193 18.45 -10.82 -12.11
CA PRO A 193 17.38 -11.36 -11.28
C PRO A 193 17.24 -12.86 -11.47
N VAL A 194 16.68 -13.54 -10.48
CA VAL A 194 16.36 -14.98 -10.55
C VAL A 194 14.98 -15.24 -11.15
N LEU A 195 14.14 -14.21 -11.21
CA LEU A 195 12.82 -14.22 -11.83
C LEU A 195 12.41 -12.79 -12.15
N ASP A 196 11.62 -12.65 -13.20
CA ASP A 196 10.96 -11.41 -13.61
C ASP A 196 9.54 -11.78 -14.04
N VAL A 197 8.52 -11.21 -13.41
CA VAL A 197 7.11 -11.47 -13.65
C VAL A 197 6.36 -10.17 -13.94
N GLU A 198 5.45 -10.20 -14.88
CA GLU A 198 4.64 -9.04 -15.24
C GLU A 198 3.64 -8.70 -14.15
N VAL A 199 3.78 -7.54 -13.53
CA VAL A 199 2.94 -7.11 -12.40
C VAL A 199 2.17 -5.82 -12.69
N SER A 200 0.94 -5.76 -12.19
CA SER A 200 0.27 -4.50 -11.93
C SER A 200 0.85 -3.91 -10.65
N ASN A 201 1.18 -2.63 -10.65
CA ASN A 201 1.85 -1.97 -9.54
C ASN A 201 1.08 -0.74 -9.02
N TYR A 202 -0.23 -0.68 -9.27
CA TYR A 202 -1.09 0.40 -8.80
C TYR A 202 -1.36 0.30 -7.30
N GLY A 203 -1.09 1.37 -6.54
CA GLY A 203 -1.31 1.41 -5.11
C GLY A 203 -0.55 0.31 -4.35
N GLU A 204 -1.28 -0.56 -3.67
CA GLU A 204 -0.68 -1.68 -2.93
C GLU A 204 -0.35 -2.90 -3.81
N GLN A 205 -0.77 -2.93 -5.07
CA GLN A 205 -0.51 -4.03 -6.01
C GLN A 205 0.98 -4.16 -6.34
N GLY A 206 1.38 -5.34 -6.80
CA GLY A 206 2.77 -5.61 -7.18
C GLY A 206 3.17 -7.05 -6.95
N LEU A 207 4.49 -7.29 -6.89
CA LEU A 207 5.09 -8.50 -6.37
C LEU A 207 5.20 -8.34 -4.85
N LEU A 208 4.43 -9.11 -4.05
CA LEU A 208 4.11 -8.74 -2.66
C LEU A 208 4.71 -9.70 -1.62
N GLY A 209 4.44 -11.00 -1.73
CA GLY A 209 4.83 -11.96 -0.73
C GLY A 209 5.71 -13.08 -1.26
N ILE A 210 6.63 -13.53 -0.41
CA ILE A 210 7.49 -14.68 -0.67
C ILE A 210 7.61 -15.53 0.60
N THR A 211 7.56 -16.84 0.43
CA THR A 211 7.96 -17.80 1.46
C THR A 211 8.51 -19.05 0.80
N SER A 212 9.16 -19.91 1.58
CA SER A 212 9.75 -21.13 1.05
C SER A 212 9.47 -22.35 1.92
N VAL A 213 9.42 -23.50 1.29
CA VAL A 213 9.42 -24.82 1.94
C VAL A 213 10.46 -25.67 1.22
N GLU A 214 11.57 -25.97 1.90
CA GLU A 214 12.72 -26.65 1.32
C GLU A 214 13.29 -25.89 0.08
N ASN A 215 13.16 -26.46 -1.11
CA ASN A 215 13.57 -25.84 -2.39
C ASN A 215 12.39 -25.33 -3.22
N GLU A 216 11.19 -25.31 -2.65
CA GLU A 216 10.02 -24.73 -3.29
C GLU A 216 9.80 -23.31 -2.77
N VAL A 217 9.63 -22.35 -3.69
CA VAL A 217 9.43 -20.93 -3.38
C VAL A 217 8.03 -20.54 -3.82
N TYR A 218 7.30 -19.91 -2.95
CA TYR A 218 5.94 -19.45 -3.17
C TYR A 218 5.96 -17.93 -3.31
N LEU A 219 5.30 -17.42 -4.35
CA LEU A 219 5.18 -16.00 -4.62
C LEU A 219 3.72 -15.59 -4.71
N PHE A 220 3.38 -14.50 -4.06
CA PHE A 220 2.11 -13.82 -4.21
C PHE A 220 2.31 -12.51 -4.97
N PHE A 221 1.59 -12.31 -6.07
CA PHE A 221 1.67 -11.07 -6.82
C PHE A 221 0.37 -10.74 -7.57
N THR A 222 0.22 -9.45 -7.89
CA THR A 222 -0.87 -8.95 -8.74
C THR A 222 -0.43 -9.02 -10.19
N GLU A 223 -0.91 -10.03 -10.91
CA GLU A 223 -0.50 -10.25 -12.30
C GLU A 223 -1.12 -9.25 -13.26
N ALA A 224 -0.35 -8.84 -14.25
CA ALA A 224 -0.74 -7.99 -15.37
C ALA A 224 -0.29 -8.59 -16.70
N PHE A 225 -0.63 -7.96 -17.82
CA PHE A 225 -0.14 -8.37 -19.15
C PHE A 225 1.26 -7.82 -19.46
N HIS A 226 1.69 -6.82 -18.74
CA HIS A 226 3.02 -6.19 -18.78
C HIS A 226 3.18 -5.35 -17.50
N ASP A 227 4.40 -5.02 -17.13
CA ASP A 227 4.68 -4.20 -15.97
C ASP A 227 3.95 -2.86 -16.00
N GLY A 228 3.36 -2.48 -14.86
CA GLY A 228 2.50 -1.30 -14.78
C GLY A 228 1.22 -1.40 -15.60
N GLY A 229 0.94 -2.58 -16.14
CA GLY A 229 -0.25 -2.85 -16.91
C GLY A 229 -1.48 -3.03 -16.03
N ARG A 230 -2.63 -3.08 -16.70
CA ARG A 230 -3.89 -3.29 -16.00
C ARG A 230 -3.91 -4.61 -15.25
N THR A 231 -4.40 -4.56 -14.02
CA THR A 231 -4.60 -5.71 -13.14
C THR A 231 -5.45 -6.80 -13.79
N LEU A 232 -4.96 -8.02 -13.71
CA LEU A 232 -5.75 -9.22 -14.01
C LEU A 232 -6.39 -9.75 -12.72
N GLU A 233 -5.58 -10.20 -11.78
CA GLU A 233 -5.98 -10.76 -10.49
C GLU A 233 -4.74 -10.96 -9.60
N ASN A 234 -4.94 -11.20 -8.32
CA ASN A 234 -3.87 -11.70 -7.46
C ASN A 234 -3.67 -13.20 -7.70
N ARG A 235 -2.42 -13.64 -7.67
CA ARG A 235 -2.07 -15.06 -7.87
C ARG A 235 -1.02 -15.52 -6.90
N VAL A 236 -1.12 -16.80 -6.52
CA VAL A 236 -0.07 -17.51 -5.79
C VAL A 236 0.50 -18.58 -6.69
N TYR A 237 1.79 -18.47 -6.94
CA TYR A 237 2.57 -19.45 -7.70
C TYR A 237 3.58 -20.14 -6.81
N LYS A 238 3.88 -21.38 -7.16
CA LYS A 238 5.00 -22.15 -6.63
C LYS A 238 6.06 -22.35 -7.72
N TYR A 239 7.32 -22.14 -7.36
CA TYR A 239 8.49 -22.33 -8.21
C TYR A 239 9.46 -23.29 -7.58
N ALA A 240 10.27 -24.00 -8.36
CA ALA A 240 11.42 -24.74 -7.88
C ALA A 240 12.67 -23.85 -7.90
N TRP A 241 13.40 -23.79 -6.80
CA TRP A 241 14.70 -23.12 -6.72
C TRP A 241 15.82 -24.07 -7.19
N ASN A 242 16.58 -23.70 -8.22
CA ASN A 242 17.68 -24.50 -8.75
C ASN A 242 19.08 -24.02 -8.33
N GLY A 243 19.16 -23.01 -7.42
CA GLY A 243 20.39 -22.38 -6.96
C GLY A 243 20.80 -21.13 -7.73
N ASN A 244 20.12 -20.80 -8.85
CA ASN A 244 20.38 -19.62 -9.66
C ASN A 244 19.09 -18.95 -10.17
N GLU A 245 18.03 -19.70 -10.39
CA GLU A 245 16.77 -19.23 -10.97
C GLU A 245 15.57 -19.92 -10.32
N LEU A 246 14.45 -19.24 -10.31
CA LEU A 246 13.13 -19.79 -10.00
C LEU A 246 12.52 -20.35 -11.28
N VAL A 247 12.28 -21.66 -11.30
CA VAL A 247 11.85 -22.39 -12.50
C VAL A 247 10.58 -23.19 -12.24
N GLN A 248 9.95 -23.71 -13.30
CA GLN A 248 8.79 -24.60 -13.24
C GLN A 248 7.60 -23.99 -12.49
N PRO A 249 7.05 -22.84 -12.92
CA PRO A 249 5.92 -22.20 -12.26
C PRO A 249 4.69 -23.11 -12.22
N ILE A 250 4.08 -23.22 -11.06
CA ILE A 250 2.80 -23.91 -10.83
C ILE A 250 1.84 -22.91 -10.20
N LEU A 251 0.76 -22.59 -10.89
CA LEU A 251 -0.31 -21.75 -10.35
C LEU A 251 -1.10 -22.53 -9.31
N LEU A 252 -1.07 -22.09 -8.05
CA LEU A 252 -1.76 -22.72 -6.94
C LEU A 252 -3.12 -22.08 -6.66
N LYS A 253 -3.18 -20.75 -6.72
CA LYS A 253 -4.37 -20.00 -6.35
C LYS A 253 -4.55 -18.77 -7.23
N ARG A 254 -5.81 -18.47 -7.56
CA ARG A 254 -6.28 -17.24 -8.19
C ARG A 254 -7.20 -16.55 -7.21
N ILE A 255 -7.00 -15.26 -7.00
CA ILE A 255 -7.70 -14.47 -6.01
C ILE A 255 -8.23 -13.21 -6.71
N PRO A 256 -9.55 -13.00 -6.73
CA PRO A 256 -10.12 -11.84 -7.40
C PRO A 256 -9.66 -10.53 -6.74
N LEU A 257 -9.44 -9.52 -7.56
CA LEU A 257 -9.03 -8.19 -7.12
C LEU A 257 -9.90 -7.13 -7.79
N PHE A 258 -10.42 -6.18 -7.00
CA PHE A 258 -11.39 -5.19 -7.45
C PHE A 258 -10.95 -3.75 -7.21
N ASP A 259 -9.93 -3.56 -6.38
CA ASP A 259 -9.37 -2.25 -6.06
C ASP A 259 -7.84 -2.31 -6.05
N THR A 260 -7.21 -1.16 -5.99
CA THR A 260 -5.75 -1.02 -5.95
C THR A 260 -5.20 -0.98 -4.52
N VAL A 261 -6.08 -0.93 -3.52
CA VAL A 261 -5.76 -0.88 -2.08
C VAL A 261 -6.40 -2.04 -1.33
N TYR A 262 -5.91 -2.31 -0.12
CA TYR A 262 -6.37 -3.39 0.76
C TYR A 262 -6.19 -4.78 0.12
N VAL A 263 -5.02 -4.97 -0.46
CA VAL A 263 -4.67 -6.15 -1.25
C VAL A 263 -4.23 -7.31 -0.36
N GLY A 264 -3.56 -7.03 0.75
CA GLY A 264 -2.81 -8.02 1.51
C GLY A 264 -1.61 -8.51 0.71
N GLY A 265 -1.34 -9.80 0.73
CA GLY A 265 -0.36 -10.43 -0.15
C GLY A 265 0.80 -11.10 0.56
N GLU A 266 0.86 -11.04 1.89
CA GLU A 266 1.90 -11.74 2.66
C GLU A 266 1.70 -13.25 2.61
N LEU A 267 2.83 -13.97 2.66
CA LEU A 267 2.91 -15.43 2.72
C LEU A 267 3.69 -15.88 3.95
N ALA A 268 3.23 -16.96 4.58
CA ALA A 268 3.98 -17.60 5.65
C ALA A 268 3.99 -19.12 5.49
N SER A 269 5.10 -19.75 5.87
CA SER A 269 5.24 -21.21 5.87
C SER A 269 5.53 -21.76 7.27
N GLY A 270 4.88 -22.86 7.60
CA GLY A 270 5.12 -23.62 8.83
C GLY A 270 6.22 -24.65 8.69
N LEU A 271 6.77 -25.07 9.82
CA LEU A 271 7.78 -26.14 9.88
C LEU A 271 7.26 -27.50 9.38
N ASP A 272 5.94 -27.67 9.31
CA ASP A 272 5.27 -28.84 8.77
C ASP A 272 5.04 -28.77 7.24
N GLY A 273 5.51 -27.71 6.60
CA GLY A 273 5.36 -27.45 5.18
C GLY A 273 4.00 -26.83 4.80
N THR A 274 3.19 -26.43 5.76
CA THR A 274 1.95 -25.69 5.48
C THR A 274 2.27 -24.28 5.03
N VAL A 275 1.60 -23.82 3.98
CA VAL A 275 1.75 -22.45 3.43
C VAL A 275 0.43 -21.71 3.53
N TYR A 276 0.48 -20.49 4.05
CA TYR A 276 -0.65 -19.57 4.17
C TYR A 276 -0.43 -18.32 3.34
N ALA A 277 -1.53 -17.73 2.86
CA ALA A 277 -1.56 -16.42 2.21
C ALA A 277 -2.65 -15.56 2.84
N VAL A 278 -2.35 -14.30 3.10
CA VAL A 278 -3.35 -13.34 3.56
C VAL A 278 -3.85 -12.46 2.42
N THR A 279 -5.14 -12.16 2.44
CA THR A 279 -5.82 -11.30 1.46
C THR A 279 -6.61 -10.23 2.17
N GLY A 280 -6.56 -9.01 1.65
CA GLY A 280 -7.30 -7.88 2.20
C GLY A 280 -8.77 -7.83 1.78
N GLU A 281 -9.47 -6.79 2.25
CA GLU A 281 -10.93 -6.60 2.12
C GLU A 281 -11.40 -6.23 0.71
N ASN A 282 -10.48 -5.83 -0.13
CA ASN A 282 -10.80 -5.44 -1.51
C ASN A 282 -11.94 -4.42 -1.60
N TYR A 283 -11.82 -3.33 -0.84
CA TYR A 283 -12.75 -2.20 -0.78
C TYR A 283 -14.17 -2.56 -0.30
N LYS A 284 -14.29 -3.31 0.81
CA LYS A 284 -15.58 -3.65 1.45
C LYS A 284 -16.52 -4.50 0.58
N THR A 285 -16.00 -5.23 -0.38
CA THR A 285 -16.80 -6.04 -1.31
C THR A 285 -16.82 -7.53 -0.98
N GLY A 286 -15.94 -8.01 -0.11
CA GLY A 286 -15.81 -9.43 0.22
C GLY A 286 -16.92 -9.97 1.11
N LEU A 287 -17.34 -11.22 0.90
CA LEU A 287 -18.31 -11.90 1.74
C LEU A 287 -17.73 -12.53 2.99
N LEU A 288 -16.44 -12.71 3.04
CA LEU A 288 -15.76 -13.14 4.25
C LEU A 288 -15.58 -12.02 5.25
N GLN A 289 -16.02 -10.82 4.91
CA GLN A 289 -16.25 -9.72 5.85
C GLN A 289 -17.55 -9.96 6.63
N ASN A 290 -17.62 -9.46 7.85
CA ASN A 290 -18.77 -9.66 8.75
C ASN A 290 -20.01 -8.84 8.35
N HIS A 291 -20.43 -8.91 7.10
CA HIS A 291 -21.68 -8.34 6.61
C HIS A 291 -22.85 -9.28 6.86
N LEU A 292 -24.00 -8.78 7.31
CA LEU A 292 -25.21 -9.59 7.43
C LEU A 292 -25.64 -10.07 6.04
N LYS A 293 -25.97 -11.36 5.92
CA LYS A 293 -26.46 -11.98 4.66
C LYS A 293 -27.57 -11.17 3.97
N ASN A 294 -28.36 -10.41 4.71
CA ASN A 294 -29.42 -9.56 4.19
C ASN A 294 -28.92 -8.19 3.68
N GLU A 295 -27.73 -7.75 4.03
CA GLU A 295 -27.16 -6.48 3.56
C GLU A 295 -26.53 -6.67 2.18
N SER A 296 -25.90 -7.82 1.92
CA SER A 296 -25.31 -8.15 0.62
C SER A 296 -26.33 -8.61 -0.43
N TYR A 297 -27.47 -9.24 -0.02
CA TYR A 297 -28.49 -9.74 -0.95
C TYR A 297 -29.59 -8.76 -1.31
N ARG A 298 -29.83 -7.71 -0.54
CA ARG A 298 -30.85 -6.70 -0.89
C ARG A 298 -30.54 -5.92 -2.15
N HIS A 299 -29.31 -5.98 -2.62
CA HIS A 299 -28.85 -5.13 -3.70
C HIS A 299 -29.17 -5.64 -5.10
N TYR A 300 -29.46 -6.93 -5.30
CA TYR A 300 -29.65 -7.48 -6.64
C TYR A 300 -31.09 -7.87 -7.01
N SER A 301 -32.02 -7.83 -6.07
CA SER A 301 -33.40 -8.31 -6.32
C SER A 301 -34.41 -7.21 -6.72
N ASN A 302 -34.05 -5.93 -6.68
CA ASN A 302 -34.98 -4.83 -7.01
C ASN A 302 -34.31 -3.74 -7.83
N THR A 303 -34.36 -3.87 -9.16
CA THR A 303 -33.75 -2.94 -10.12
C THR A 303 -34.34 -1.53 -10.12
N ASN A 304 -35.36 -1.26 -9.31
CA ASN A 304 -36.03 0.04 -9.26
C ASN A 304 -35.53 0.99 -8.17
N GLU A 305 -34.72 0.51 -7.23
CA GLU A 305 -34.14 1.36 -6.16
C GLU A 305 -32.67 0.99 -5.92
N LEU A 306 -31.83 1.19 -6.94
CA LEU A 306 -30.39 1.08 -6.80
C LEU A 306 -29.87 2.31 -6.08
N ASP A 307 -29.22 2.13 -4.92
CA ASP A 307 -28.49 3.23 -4.29
C ASP A 307 -27.23 3.58 -5.09
N GLU A 308 -26.54 4.65 -4.71
CA GLU A 308 -25.37 5.13 -5.45
C GLU A 308 -24.20 4.14 -5.36
N LYS A 309 -24.11 3.36 -4.28
CA LYS A 309 -23.12 2.31 -4.08
C LYS A 309 -23.35 1.14 -5.03
N ASP A 310 -24.61 0.73 -5.20
CA ASP A 310 -25.00 -0.31 -6.15
C ASP A 310 -24.71 0.08 -7.60
N ARG A 311 -24.98 1.34 -7.93
CA ARG A 311 -24.66 1.89 -9.25
C ARG A 311 -23.16 1.87 -9.52
N ARG A 312 -22.32 2.18 -8.52
CA ARG A 312 -20.86 2.09 -8.65
C ARG A 312 -20.39 0.65 -8.83
N THR A 313 -20.92 -0.30 -8.07
CA THR A 313 -20.58 -1.72 -8.21
C THR A 313 -20.97 -2.28 -9.57
N ILE A 314 -22.18 -1.96 -10.05
CA ILE A 314 -22.63 -2.35 -11.39
C ILE A 314 -21.78 -1.67 -12.47
N LEU A 315 -21.47 -0.38 -12.30
CA LEU A 315 -20.63 0.36 -13.24
C LEU A 315 -19.21 -0.23 -13.28
N HIS A 316 -18.67 -0.61 -12.14
CA HIS A 316 -17.37 -1.27 -12.04
C HIS A 316 -17.37 -2.63 -12.75
N SER A 317 -18.40 -3.45 -12.51
CA SER A 317 -18.57 -4.74 -13.20
C SER A 317 -18.72 -4.58 -14.71
N LEU A 318 -19.48 -3.56 -15.15
CA LEU A 318 -19.60 -3.21 -16.57
C LEU A 318 -18.28 -2.68 -17.14
N THR A 319 -17.53 -1.90 -16.37
CA THR A 319 -16.22 -1.39 -16.78
C THR A 319 -15.22 -2.52 -16.93
N HIS A 320 -15.25 -3.51 -16.05
CA HIS A 320 -14.41 -4.71 -16.16
C HIS A 320 -14.80 -5.55 -17.38
N ALA A 321 -16.08 -5.80 -17.62
CA ALA A 321 -16.55 -6.50 -18.82
C ALA A 321 -16.17 -5.75 -20.10
N LEU A 322 -16.32 -4.42 -20.13
CA LEU A 322 -15.87 -3.57 -21.26
C LEU A 322 -14.35 -3.59 -21.44
N SER A 323 -13.60 -3.86 -20.40
CA SER A 323 -12.14 -3.99 -20.45
C SER A 323 -11.69 -5.31 -21.04
N CYS A 324 -12.40 -6.40 -20.75
CA CYS A 324 -12.18 -7.67 -21.44
C CYS A 324 -12.38 -7.49 -22.96
N VAL A 325 -13.40 -6.70 -23.36
CA VAL A 325 -13.61 -6.31 -24.75
C VAL A 325 -12.44 -5.49 -25.31
N LYS A 326 -12.00 -4.45 -24.58
CA LYS A 326 -10.88 -3.60 -24.99
C LYS A 326 -9.57 -4.35 -25.12
N ILE A 327 -9.25 -5.21 -24.17
CA ILE A 327 -8.02 -6.02 -24.18
C ILE A 327 -8.03 -6.96 -25.38
N SER A 328 -9.14 -7.65 -25.64
CA SER A 328 -9.27 -8.52 -26.81
C SER A 328 -9.09 -7.75 -28.11
N PHE A 329 -9.65 -6.54 -28.21
CA PHE A 329 -9.47 -5.66 -29.38
C PHE A 329 -8.04 -5.11 -29.50
N TYR A 330 -7.42 -4.72 -28.38
CA TYR A 330 -6.06 -4.17 -28.38
C TYR A 330 -5.04 -5.21 -28.81
N HIS A 331 -5.11 -6.44 -28.30
CA HIS A 331 -4.27 -7.54 -28.76
C HIS A 331 -4.44 -7.83 -30.25
N TYR A 332 -5.66 -7.74 -30.75
CA TYR A 332 -5.94 -7.92 -32.17
C TYR A 332 -5.30 -6.83 -33.04
N THR A 333 -5.34 -5.58 -32.63
CA THR A 333 -4.86 -4.44 -33.44
C THR A 333 -3.37 -4.18 -33.31
N THR A 334 -2.72 -4.52 -32.19
CA THR A 334 -1.32 -4.20 -31.92
C THR A 334 -0.36 -5.38 -32.16
N ASN A 335 -0.85 -6.62 -32.13
CA ASN A 335 -0.01 -7.80 -32.27
C ASN A 335 -0.68 -8.88 -33.14
N PRO A 336 -0.88 -8.63 -34.46
CA PRO A 336 -1.54 -9.58 -35.33
C PRO A 336 -0.74 -10.87 -35.60
N VAL A 337 0.51 -11.00 -35.09
CA VAL A 337 1.44 -12.10 -35.43
C VAL A 337 2.06 -12.79 -34.20
N GLY A 338 1.68 -12.38 -32.94
CA GLY A 338 2.41 -12.72 -31.71
C GLY A 338 2.07 -14.06 -31.04
N TRP A 339 1.24 -14.92 -31.60
CA TRP A 339 0.96 -16.24 -31.02
C TRP A 339 1.68 -17.32 -31.78
N GLN A 340 2.94 -17.56 -31.45
CA GLN A 340 3.68 -18.74 -31.91
C GLN A 340 3.63 -19.84 -30.85
N SER A 341 2.55 -20.61 -30.81
CA SER A 341 2.60 -22.01 -30.41
C SER A 341 1.49 -22.74 -31.17
N GLU A 342 1.92 -23.55 -32.18
CA GLU A 342 1.10 -24.40 -33.03
C GLU A 342 0.04 -23.64 -33.87
N GLN A 343 0.46 -23.17 -35.03
CA GLN A 343 -0.44 -22.55 -36.00
C GLN A 343 -1.41 -23.59 -36.58
N PRO A 344 -2.72 -23.44 -36.44
CA PRO A 344 -3.65 -24.08 -37.34
C PRO A 344 -3.55 -23.40 -38.71
N ASP A 345 -3.73 -24.19 -39.74
CA ASP A 345 -3.68 -23.77 -41.16
C ASP A 345 -4.70 -22.64 -41.42
N LEU A 346 -4.19 -21.41 -41.57
CA LEU A 346 -4.95 -20.17 -41.76
C LEU A 346 -5.47 -19.98 -43.20
N SER A 347 -5.35 -21.00 -44.08
CA SER A 347 -5.63 -20.86 -45.53
C SER A 347 -7.11 -20.69 -45.86
N ASN A 348 -8.06 -20.96 -44.95
CA ASN A 348 -9.47 -21.08 -45.34
C ASN A 348 -10.44 -19.99 -44.84
N ASN A 349 -10.17 -19.24 -43.76
CA ASN A 349 -10.94 -18.03 -43.42
C ASN A 349 -10.36 -17.22 -42.22
N PRO A 350 -9.45 -16.26 -42.47
CA PRO A 350 -8.79 -15.51 -41.38
C PRO A 350 -9.72 -14.64 -40.55
N LEU A 351 -10.82 -14.16 -41.10
CA LEU A 351 -11.79 -13.30 -40.39
C LEU A 351 -12.65 -14.08 -39.41
N GLU A 352 -13.06 -15.28 -39.75
CA GLU A 352 -13.90 -16.15 -38.92
C GLU A 352 -13.11 -16.69 -37.74
N PHE A 353 -11.87 -17.10 -37.97
CA PHE A 353 -10.94 -17.54 -36.94
C PHE A 353 -10.63 -16.42 -35.93
N ASN A 354 -10.40 -15.20 -36.38
CA ASN A 354 -10.13 -14.05 -35.54
C ASN A 354 -11.37 -13.64 -34.70
N LEU A 355 -12.55 -13.69 -35.30
CA LEU A 355 -13.80 -13.39 -34.58
C LEU A 355 -14.10 -14.44 -33.52
N LEU A 356 -13.91 -15.72 -33.78
CA LEU A 356 -14.09 -16.81 -32.84
C LEU A 356 -13.09 -16.75 -31.68
N ASN A 357 -11.84 -16.37 -31.93
CA ASN A 357 -10.84 -16.15 -30.88
C ASN A 357 -11.16 -14.92 -30.01
N ILE A 358 -11.61 -13.83 -30.61
CA ILE A 358 -12.06 -12.64 -29.84
C ILE A 358 -13.28 -13.01 -28.99
N LEU A 359 -14.27 -13.68 -29.55
CA LEU A 359 -15.46 -14.13 -28.86
C LEU A 359 -15.12 -15.18 -27.79
N GLY A 360 -14.21 -16.10 -28.06
CA GLY A 360 -13.72 -17.09 -27.10
C GLY A 360 -12.97 -16.48 -25.92
N ASN A 361 -12.12 -15.49 -26.16
CA ASN A 361 -11.42 -14.77 -25.11
C ASN A 361 -12.35 -13.86 -24.30
N LEU A 362 -13.30 -13.20 -24.97
CA LEU A 362 -14.36 -12.43 -24.30
C LEU A 362 -15.26 -13.33 -23.45
N ASP A 363 -15.68 -14.46 -23.98
CA ASP A 363 -16.51 -15.42 -23.27
C ASP A 363 -15.73 -16.06 -22.11
N SER A 364 -14.47 -16.40 -22.31
CA SER A 364 -13.60 -16.93 -21.26
C SER A 364 -13.37 -15.90 -20.14
N CYS A 365 -13.02 -14.66 -20.48
CA CYS A 365 -12.82 -13.58 -19.52
C CYS A 365 -14.13 -13.23 -18.78
N ALA A 366 -15.24 -13.10 -19.50
CA ALA A 366 -16.55 -12.81 -18.92
C ALA A 366 -17.08 -13.98 -18.06
N ARG A 367 -16.92 -15.22 -18.51
CA ARG A 367 -17.28 -16.41 -17.73
C ARG A 367 -16.42 -16.55 -16.49
N GLN A 368 -15.10 -16.34 -16.63
CA GLN A 368 -14.19 -16.40 -15.51
C GLN A 368 -14.56 -15.38 -14.46
N PHE A 369 -14.77 -14.12 -14.85
CA PHE A 369 -15.23 -13.06 -13.97
C PHE A 369 -16.58 -13.40 -13.31
N TYR A 370 -17.55 -13.89 -14.08
CA TYR A 370 -18.87 -14.27 -13.57
C TYR A 370 -18.82 -15.47 -12.63
N TYR A 371 -18.12 -16.55 -13.02
CA TYR A 371 -18.05 -17.77 -12.20
C TYR A 371 -17.24 -17.55 -10.92
N GLU A 372 -16.19 -16.75 -10.96
CA GLU A 372 -15.38 -16.46 -9.80
C GLU A 372 -16.06 -15.50 -8.83
N ASN A 373 -16.87 -14.59 -9.33
CA ASN A 373 -17.44 -13.51 -8.52
C ASN A 373 -18.94 -13.61 -8.24
N PHE A 374 -19.72 -14.30 -9.08
CA PHE A 374 -21.17 -14.28 -9.00
C PHE A 374 -21.84 -15.67 -8.98
N SER A 375 -21.18 -16.75 -9.40
CA SER A 375 -21.83 -18.06 -9.54
C SER A 375 -22.39 -18.62 -8.24
N ASP A 376 -21.79 -18.25 -7.10
CA ASP A 376 -22.23 -18.66 -5.76
C ASP A 376 -22.72 -17.49 -4.91
N GLY A 377 -22.77 -16.28 -5.48
CA GLY A 377 -23.10 -15.05 -4.74
C GLY A 377 -22.02 -14.65 -3.73
N HIS A 378 -20.75 -15.09 -3.91
CA HIS A 378 -19.71 -14.96 -2.92
C HIS A 378 -18.40 -14.44 -3.55
N TRP A 379 -17.90 -13.32 -3.04
CA TRP A 379 -16.52 -12.86 -3.24
C TRP A 379 -15.57 -13.73 -2.41
N LYS A 380 -15.28 -14.93 -2.91
CA LYS A 380 -14.43 -15.88 -2.22
C LYS A 380 -12.99 -15.38 -2.20
N ASP A 381 -12.26 -15.79 -1.17
CA ASP A 381 -10.83 -15.61 -1.07
C ASP A 381 -10.35 -14.16 -0.80
N THR A 382 -11.22 -13.24 -0.43
CA THR A 382 -10.86 -11.90 0.06
C THR A 382 -11.21 -11.76 1.53
N SER A 383 -10.58 -10.83 2.25
CA SER A 383 -10.78 -10.68 3.70
C SER A 383 -10.45 -11.93 4.51
N SER A 384 -9.37 -12.63 4.16
CA SER A 384 -9.12 -13.97 4.71
C SER A 384 -7.65 -14.34 4.77
N ILE A 385 -7.33 -15.31 5.62
CA ILE A 385 -6.08 -16.07 5.56
C ILE A 385 -6.40 -17.44 5.01
N ILE A 386 -5.76 -17.79 3.89
CA ILE A 386 -6.03 -18.98 3.10
C ILE A 386 -4.91 -19.98 3.28
N GLN A 387 -5.21 -21.22 3.60
CA GLN A 387 -4.24 -22.32 3.50
C GLN A 387 -4.04 -22.70 2.04
N ILE A 388 -2.85 -22.42 1.50
CA ILE A 388 -2.50 -22.64 0.10
C ILE A 388 -2.02 -24.05 -0.14
N GLU A 389 -1.09 -24.54 0.71
CA GLU A 389 -0.52 -25.89 0.59
C GLU A 389 -0.30 -26.52 1.97
N PRO A 390 -0.72 -27.77 2.21
CA PRO A 390 -1.66 -28.49 1.34
C PRO A 390 -2.97 -27.69 1.23
N LYS A 391 -3.62 -27.76 0.07
CA LYS A 391 -4.87 -26.99 -0.16
C LYS A 391 -5.87 -27.24 0.96
N GLY A 392 -6.23 -26.19 1.68
CA GLY A 392 -7.08 -26.27 2.86
C GLY A 392 -8.27 -25.30 2.85
N GLU A 393 -8.92 -25.20 4.01
CA GLU A 393 -9.96 -24.19 4.30
C GLU A 393 -9.31 -22.83 4.66
N TYR A 394 -10.11 -21.81 4.90
CA TYR A 394 -9.62 -20.56 5.46
C TYR A 394 -9.17 -20.76 6.91
N ALA A 395 -7.98 -20.31 7.24
CA ALA A 395 -7.52 -20.20 8.63
C ALA A 395 -8.24 -19.07 9.35
N ALA A 396 -8.47 -17.95 8.65
CA ALA A 396 -9.16 -16.79 9.16
C ALA A 396 -10.12 -16.16 8.15
N ILE A 397 -11.11 -15.41 8.66
CA ILE A 397 -12.01 -14.54 7.90
C ILE A 397 -12.10 -13.18 8.60
N GLY A 398 -12.71 -12.20 7.95
CA GLY A 398 -12.92 -10.88 8.53
C GLY A 398 -11.63 -10.06 8.64
N ILE A 399 -10.65 -10.32 7.79
CA ILE A 399 -9.40 -9.57 7.70
C ILE A 399 -9.64 -8.30 6.87
N ARG A 400 -9.21 -7.15 7.37
CA ARG A 400 -9.28 -5.90 6.61
C ARG A 400 -8.10 -5.76 5.65
N ASN A 401 -6.89 -5.61 6.19
CA ASN A 401 -5.67 -5.45 5.40
C ASN A 401 -4.45 -5.82 6.25
N SER A 402 -3.81 -6.91 5.91
CA SER A 402 -2.68 -7.46 6.65
C SER A 402 -1.45 -7.53 5.75
N PHE A 403 -0.32 -7.05 6.27
CA PHE A 403 0.99 -7.09 5.63
C PHE A 403 2.03 -7.86 6.43
N GLY A 404 1.66 -8.41 7.57
CA GLY A 404 2.54 -9.26 8.37
C GLY A 404 1.87 -10.57 8.73
N LEU A 405 2.51 -11.68 8.39
CA LEU A 405 2.03 -13.03 8.67
C LEU A 405 3.22 -13.91 9.07
N ALA A 406 3.17 -14.51 10.25
CA ALA A 406 4.24 -15.38 10.71
C ALA A 406 3.74 -16.56 11.53
N LEU A 407 4.47 -17.67 11.47
CA LEU A 407 4.27 -18.79 12.37
C LEU A 407 5.33 -18.78 13.48
N ASP A 408 4.85 -18.84 14.73
CA ASP A 408 5.75 -19.00 15.88
C ASP A 408 6.52 -20.34 15.77
N PRO A 409 7.84 -20.31 15.66
CA PRO A 409 8.63 -21.52 15.43
C PRO A 409 8.63 -22.50 16.61
N LYS A 410 8.13 -22.10 17.79
CA LYS A 410 8.04 -22.97 18.97
C LYS A 410 6.70 -23.67 19.09
N THR A 411 5.62 -23.01 18.71
CA THR A 411 4.24 -23.50 18.89
C THR A 411 3.56 -23.88 17.59
N GLY A 412 4.02 -23.32 16.46
CA GLY A 412 3.32 -23.40 15.18
C GLY A 412 2.07 -22.52 15.11
N TYR A 413 1.83 -21.66 16.10
CA TYR A 413 0.72 -20.72 16.05
C TYR A 413 0.95 -19.67 14.97
N LEU A 414 -0.11 -19.38 14.22
CA LEU A 414 -0.11 -18.36 13.20
C LEU A 414 -0.50 -17.01 13.83
N TRP A 415 0.21 -15.98 13.45
CA TRP A 415 -0.01 -14.60 13.89
C TRP A 415 -0.07 -13.68 12.67
N ASP A 416 -0.91 -12.64 12.75
CA ASP A 416 -0.95 -11.60 11.74
C ASP A 416 -0.94 -10.20 12.35
N THR A 417 -0.60 -9.21 11.50
CA THR A 417 -0.73 -7.79 11.80
C THR A 417 -1.78 -7.19 10.87
N GLU A 418 -2.75 -6.49 11.40
CA GLU A 418 -3.86 -5.96 10.62
C GLU A 418 -3.95 -4.44 10.73
N ASN A 419 -4.08 -3.75 9.59
CA ASN A 419 -4.18 -2.30 9.51
C ASN A 419 -5.63 -1.85 9.58
N GLY A 420 -5.91 -0.95 10.51
CA GLY A 420 -7.22 -0.32 10.67
C GLY A 420 -7.52 0.76 9.64
N PRO A 421 -8.78 1.22 9.53
CA PRO A 421 -9.15 2.30 8.59
C PRO A 421 -8.68 3.68 9.08
N ASP A 422 -9.16 4.10 10.24
CA ASP A 422 -8.88 5.40 10.86
C ASP A 422 -8.48 5.21 12.33
N THR A 423 -8.74 4.03 12.88
CA THR A 423 -8.43 3.63 14.25
C THR A 423 -8.04 2.16 14.28
N TYR A 424 -7.20 1.81 15.22
CA TYR A 424 -6.77 0.48 15.59
C TYR A 424 -6.07 -0.33 14.50
N ASP A 425 -4.74 -0.28 14.54
CA ASP A 425 -3.95 -1.37 14.01
C ASP A 425 -3.85 -2.48 15.06
N GLU A 426 -3.70 -3.73 14.64
CA GLU A 426 -3.82 -4.90 15.49
C GLU A 426 -2.68 -5.90 15.32
N ILE A 427 -2.41 -6.64 16.40
CA ILE A 427 -1.68 -7.90 16.36
C ILE A 427 -2.64 -8.99 16.81
N ASN A 428 -2.83 -10.01 15.98
CA ASN A 428 -3.78 -11.09 16.21
C ASN A 428 -3.10 -12.45 16.29
N LEU A 429 -3.48 -13.25 17.29
CA LEU A 429 -3.26 -14.69 17.28
C LEU A 429 -4.35 -15.35 16.41
N VAL A 430 -3.96 -15.91 15.29
CA VAL A 430 -4.87 -16.58 14.37
C VAL A 430 -5.18 -17.98 14.89
N GLU A 431 -6.16 -18.09 15.77
CA GLU A 431 -6.65 -19.37 16.27
C GLU A 431 -7.36 -20.19 15.18
N THR A 432 -7.62 -21.46 15.44
CA THR A 432 -8.37 -22.29 14.49
C THR A 432 -9.74 -21.68 14.21
N LYS A 433 -9.98 -21.32 12.94
CA LYS A 433 -11.22 -20.69 12.48
C LYS A 433 -11.46 -19.30 13.08
N PHE A 434 -10.42 -18.53 13.11
CA PHE A 434 -10.40 -17.16 13.57
C PHE A 434 -11.28 -16.23 12.71
N ASN A 435 -11.97 -15.31 13.37
CA ASN A 435 -12.69 -14.19 12.75
C ASN A 435 -12.20 -12.89 13.37
N SER A 436 -11.50 -12.07 12.60
CA SER A 436 -10.97 -10.79 13.05
C SER A 436 -12.06 -9.73 13.32
N GLY A 437 -13.25 -9.88 12.73
CA GLY A 437 -14.39 -9.00 13.02
C GLY A 437 -14.72 -7.98 11.93
N TRP A 438 -13.79 -7.68 11.03
CA TRP A 438 -14.03 -6.73 9.95
C TRP A 438 -15.23 -7.16 9.08
N ALA A 439 -16.13 -6.29 8.63
CA ALA A 439 -16.16 -4.82 8.73
C ALA A 439 -17.04 -4.30 9.91
N LYS A 440 -17.28 -5.08 10.94
CA LYS A 440 -18.12 -4.68 12.08
C LYS A 440 -17.31 -4.28 13.31
N ILE A 441 -16.19 -4.93 13.50
CA ILE A 441 -15.28 -4.69 14.62
C ILE A 441 -13.90 -4.37 14.05
N GLN A 442 -13.26 -3.37 14.62
CA GLN A 442 -11.86 -3.03 14.47
C GLN A 442 -11.36 -2.57 15.82
N GLY A 443 -10.23 -3.08 16.27
CA GLY A 443 -9.78 -2.88 17.65
C GLY A 443 -10.57 -3.68 18.67
N PRO A 444 -10.35 -3.44 19.96
CA PRO A 444 -11.03 -4.13 21.03
C PRO A 444 -12.54 -3.91 20.99
N SER A 445 -13.31 -4.98 20.90
CA SER A 445 -14.78 -4.92 20.80
C SER A 445 -15.47 -4.43 22.07
N ASN A 446 -14.79 -4.56 23.21
CA ASN A 446 -15.37 -4.32 24.53
C ASN A 446 -16.72 -5.06 24.76
N GLY A 447 -16.95 -6.14 23.99
CA GLY A 447 -18.14 -6.98 24.07
C GLY A 447 -19.43 -6.36 23.51
N ARG A 448 -19.41 -5.08 23.09
CA ARG A 448 -20.63 -4.36 22.65
C ARG A 448 -21.03 -4.68 21.23
N LEU A 449 -20.08 -4.98 20.38
CA LEU A 449 -20.29 -5.21 18.95
C LEU A 449 -20.49 -6.70 18.61
N LEU A 450 -20.14 -7.61 19.51
CA LEU A 450 -20.27 -9.06 19.29
C LEU A 450 -21.66 -9.50 18.79
N PRO A 451 -22.79 -8.98 19.32
CA PRO A 451 -24.12 -9.35 18.82
C PRO A 451 -24.37 -8.92 17.37
N GLN A 452 -23.55 -8.05 16.80
CA GLN A 452 -23.68 -7.57 15.42
C GLN A 452 -22.94 -8.46 14.42
N LEU A 453 -22.06 -9.34 14.89
CA LEU A 453 -21.36 -10.28 14.02
C LEU A 453 -22.34 -11.32 13.48
N PRO A 454 -22.30 -11.60 12.18
CA PRO A 454 -23.04 -12.74 11.63
C PRO A 454 -22.48 -14.04 12.19
N ASN A 455 -23.38 -14.97 12.51
CA ASN A 455 -22.97 -16.31 12.92
C ASN A 455 -22.45 -17.07 11.69
N TYR A 456 -21.14 -17.08 11.52
CA TYR A 456 -20.46 -18.01 10.63
C TYR A 456 -20.24 -19.31 11.40
N GLU A 457 -21.06 -20.32 11.20
CA GLU A 457 -21.15 -21.59 11.94
C GLU A 457 -19.82 -22.26 12.35
N LYS A 458 -18.69 -21.75 11.85
CA LYS A 458 -17.37 -22.36 12.07
C LYS A 458 -16.29 -21.34 12.49
N TYR A 459 -16.55 -20.03 12.45
CA TYR A 459 -15.55 -19.00 12.73
C TYR A 459 -15.99 -18.18 13.91
N GLU A 460 -15.12 -18.09 14.91
CA GLU A 460 -15.37 -17.36 16.15
C GLU A 460 -14.50 -16.11 16.21
N TYR A 461 -15.09 -15.02 16.66
CA TYR A 461 -14.36 -13.77 16.89
C TYR A 461 -13.45 -13.93 18.10
N SER A 462 -12.21 -13.47 17.99
CA SER A 462 -11.28 -13.27 19.09
C SER A 462 -10.85 -11.81 19.15
N GLU A 463 -10.65 -11.29 20.36
CA GLU A 463 -10.09 -9.96 20.56
C GLU A 463 -8.62 -9.94 20.13
N PRO A 464 -8.11 -8.80 19.60
CA PRO A 464 -6.69 -8.67 19.29
C PRO A 464 -5.83 -8.80 20.56
N GLU A 465 -4.66 -9.38 20.44
CA GLU A 465 -3.68 -9.49 21.51
C GLU A 465 -3.02 -8.16 21.83
N PHE A 466 -2.99 -7.24 20.85
CA PHE A 466 -2.55 -5.86 21.04
C PHE A 466 -3.14 -4.95 19.97
N SER A 467 -3.37 -3.68 20.32
CA SER A 467 -3.85 -2.67 19.39
C SER A 467 -3.20 -1.32 19.60
N TRP A 468 -2.97 -0.60 18.52
CA TRP A 468 -2.67 0.83 18.55
C TRP A 468 -3.95 1.60 18.22
N GLU A 469 -4.40 2.48 19.12
CA GLU A 469 -5.62 3.28 18.87
C GLU A 469 -5.46 4.19 17.65
N LEU A 470 -4.28 4.79 17.47
CA LEU A 470 -3.91 5.50 16.25
C LEU A 470 -3.14 4.56 15.33
N PRO A 471 -3.60 4.32 14.10
CA PRO A 471 -2.92 3.46 13.16
C PRO A 471 -1.49 3.92 12.87
N ILE A 472 -0.56 2.98 12.96
CA ILE A 472 0.87 3.19 12.70
C ILE A 472 1.33 2.56 11.38
N GLY A 473 0.44 1.85 10.69
CA GLY A 473 0.77 1.11 9.48
C GLY A 473 1.61 -0.13 9.80
N VAL A 474 1.08 -1.05 10.61
CA VAL A 474 1.79 -2.29 10.95
C VAL A 474 2.08 -3.13 9.71
N THR A 475 3.30 -3.68 9.66
CA THR A 475 3.76 -4.50 8.53
C THR A 475 4.29 -5.85 9.01
N ALA A 476 5.60 -5.97 9.10
CA ALA A 476 6.27 -7.23 9.41
C ALA A 476 6.02 -7.71 10.84
N ILE A 477 5.92 -9.01 10.98
CA ILE A 477 5.93 -9.72 12.27
C ILE A 477 6.93 -10.87 12.20
N GLU A 478 7.81 -11.01 13.20
CA GLU A 478 8.87 -12.02 13.19
C GLU A 478 9.22 -12.52 14.59
N PHE A 479 9.52 -13.81 14.70
CA PHE A 479 9.83 -14.47 15.98
C PHE A 479 11.33 -14.74 16.13
N PRO A 480 11.99 -14.17 17.15
CA PRO A 480 13.40 -14.47 17.42
C PRO A 480 13.66 -15.97 17.60
N ASN A 481 14.40 -16.56 16.68
CA ASN A 481 14.76 -17.97 16.69
C ASN A 481 16.27 -18.16 16.46
N SER A 482 17.09 -17.39 17.18
CA SER A 482 18.53 -17.48 17.04
C SER A 482 19.28 -17.39 18.37
N LYS A 483 20.53 -17.89 18.38
CA LYS A 483 21.39 -17.79 19.56
C LYS A 483 21.81 -16.35 19.86
N ILE A 484 21.89 -15.49 18.85
CA ILE A 484 22.23 -14.07 18.97
C ILE A 484 21.12 -13.36 19.73
N PHE A 485 19.86 -13.68 19.45
CA PHE A 485 18.69 -13.09 20.08
C PHE A 485 18.12 -13.92 21.24
N LYS A 486 18.95 -14.73 21.90
CA LYS A 486 18.53 -15.63 22.99
C LYS A 486 17.72 -14.92 24.10
N LYS A 487 18.06 -13.68 24.45
CA LYS A 487 17.32 -12.90 25.44
C LYS A 487 15.92 -12.52 25.01
N TYR A 488 15.65 -12.56 23.69
CA TYR A 488 14.36 -12.28 23.07
C TYR A 488 13.61 -13.53 22.61
N GLU A 489 14.04 -14.73 23.01
CA GLU A 489 13.44 -16.00 22.54
C GLU A 489 11.95 -16.15 22.89
N ASN A 490 11.44 -15.37 23.85
CA ASN A 490 10.04 -15.30 24.23
C ASN A 490 9.39 -13.95 23.87
N PHE A 491 9.88 -13.33 22.80
CA PHE A 491 9.31 -12.12 22.24
C PHE A 491 8.85 -12.36 20.81
N VAL A 492 8.04 -11.45 20.32
CA VAL A 492 7.77 -11.24 18.91
C VAL A 492 8.18 -9.81 18.55
N PHE A 493 8.73 -9.64 17.38
CA PHE A 493 9.03 -8.33 16.80
C PHE A 493 7.97 -7.95 15.78
N VAL A 494 7.53 -6.69 15.80
CA VAL A 494 6.57 -6.11 14.85
C VAL A 494 7.14 -4.80 14.36
N ALA A 495 6.98 -4.50 13.08
CA ALA A 495 7.44 -3.24 12.51
C ALA A 495 6.30 -2.42 11.91
N ASP A 496 6.56 -1.13 11.70
CA ASP A 496 5.63 -0.22 11.05
C ASP A 496 6.26 0.55 9.87
N VAL A 497 5.41 1.04 8.98
CA VAL A 497 5.83 1.88 7.84
C VAL A 497 5.84 3.37 8.15
N ASN A 498 5.00 3.83 9.10
CA ASN A 498 4.80 5.27 9.32
C ASN A 498 5.90 5.89 10.19
N ASN A 499 6.42 5.14 11.17
CA ASN A 499 7.38 5.66 12.14
C ASN A 499 8.78 5.04 12.00
N GLY A 500 8.92 3.95 11.21
CA GLY A 500 10.17 3.23 11.06
C GLY A 500 10.66 2.61 12.37
N ILE A 501 9.73 2.05 13.13
CA ILE A 501 9.98 1.46 14.45
C ILE A 501 9.90 -0.06 14.34
N ILE A 502 10.76 -0.74 15.09
CA ILE A 502 10.59 -2.15 15.44
C ILE A 502 10.18 -2.20 16.91
N TYR A 503 9.01 -2.75 17.14
CA TYR A 503 8.47 -3.06 18.46
C TYR A 503 8.87 -4.46 18.90
N LYS A 504 8.91 -4.69 20.22
CA LYS A 504 9.14 -5.99 20.84
C LYS A 504 8.06 -6.28 21.87
N PHE A 505 7.38 -7.39 21.73
CA PHE A 505 6.31 -7.80 22.63
C PHE A 505 6.71 -9.08 23.34
N LYS A 506 6.68 -9.08 24.68
CA LYS A 506 6.99 -10.26 25.47
C LYS A 506 5.78 -11.18 25.53
N LEU A 507 5.98 -12.43 25.16
CA LEU A 507 4.96 -13.48 25.21
C LEU A 507 4.89 -14.12 26.61
N ASP A 508 3.71 -14.56 27.00
CA ASP A 508 3.50 -15.41 28.16
C ASP A 508 4.07 -16.83 27.95
N ASP A 509 4.00 -17.70 28.97
CA ASP A 509 4.51 -19.05 28.89
C ASP A 509 3.77 -19.94 27.86
N THR A 510 2.51 -19.61 27.55
CA THR A 510 1.71 -20.30 26.54
C THR A 510 1.97 -19.78 25.13
N ARG A 511 2.61 -18.63 25.01
CA ARG A 511 2.88 -17.89 23.78
C ARG A 511 1.60 -17.53 23.00
N THR A 512 0.54 -17.21 23.76
CA THR A 512 -0.75 -16.79 23.20
C THR A 512 -1.15 -15.38 23.57
N LYS A 513 -0.41 -14.72 24.51
CA LYS A 513 -0.71 -13.37 24.99
C LYS A 513 0.55 -12.59 25.26
N PHE A 514 0.42 -11.28 25.26
CA PHE A 514 1.50 -10.39 25.66
C PHE A 514 1.49 -10.11 27.17
N VAL A 515 2.67 -9.84 27.73
CA VAL A 515 2.87 -9.51 29.13
C VAL A 515 3.57 -8.18 29.24
N PHE A 516 2.94 -7.22 29.92
CA PHE A 516 3.47 -5.88 30.09
C PHE A 516 3.68 -5.55 31.59
N GLU A 517 4.76 -4.81 31.86
CA GLU A 517 5.05 -4.26 33.18
C GLU A 517 4.41 -2.85 33.32
N SER A 518 4.36 -2.09 32.23
CA SER A 518 3.77 -0.75 32.20
C SER A 518 2.25 -0.77 32.44
N PRO A 519 1.74 0.02 33.41
CA PRO A 519 0.31 0.14 33.61
C PRO A 519 -0.47 0.64 32.40
N HIS A 520 0.18 1.37 31.49
CA HIS A 520 -0.43 1.95 30.29
C HIS A 520 -0.64 0.93 29.16
N LEU A 521 -0.11 -0.27 29.31
CA LEU A 521 -0.25 -1.36 28.32
C LEU A 521 -1.09 -2.55 28.86
N GLN A 522 -1.60 -2.46 30.10
CA GLN A 522 -2.29 -3.57 30.77
C GLN A 522 -3.64 -3.93 30.13
N ASP A 523 -4.23 -3.04 29.37
CA ASP A 523 -5.44 -3.27 28.57
C ASP A 523 -5.15 -3.72 27.14
N ASN A 524 -3.86 -3.95 26.81
CA ASN A 524 -3.38 -4.35 25.49
C ASN A 524 -3.67 -3.30 24.40
N VAL A 525 -3.80 -2.03 24.80
CA VAL A 525 -4.01 -0.91 23.86
C VAL A 525 -3.00 0.18 24.12
N LEU A 526 -2.30 0.63 23.10
CA LEU A 526 -1.55 1.87 23.16
C LEU A 526 -2.46 3.02 22.74
N ASN A 527 -2.96 3.75 23.74
CA ASN A 527 -3.82 4.90 23.55
C ASN A 527 -3.03 6.15 23.20
N ILE A 528 -3.70 7.11 22.56
CA ILE A 528 -3.17 8.46 22.37
C ILE A 528 -3.02 9.10 23.76
N ILE A 529 -1.77 9.40 24.14
CA ILE A 529 -1.53 10.16 25.37
C ILE A 529 -1.77 11.64 25.04
N GLU A 530 -2.94 12.17 25.41
CA GLU A 530 -3.20 13.59 25.38
C GLU A 530 -2.30 14.29 26.42
N ASN A 531 -1.17 14.84 25.96
CA ASN A 531 -0.43 15.82 26.73
C ASN A 531 -1.23 17.11 26.78
N SER A 532 -1.79 17.44 27.95
CA SER A 532 -2.75 18.50 28.24
C SER A 532 -2.28 19.94 27.97
N GLU A 533 -1.11 20.20 27.38
CA GLU A 533 -0.60 21.54 27.15
C GLU A 533 -0.21 21.86 25.69
N ASN A 534 -0.20 20.88 24.78
CA ASN A 534 0.00 21.10 23.36
C ASN A 534 -0.92 20.22 22.53
N SER A 535 -2.18 20.61 22.42
CA SER A 535 -3.09 20.00 21.45
C SER A 535 -2.57 20.32 20.04
N VAL A 536 -1.83 19.41 19.46
CA VAL A 536 -1.58 19.42 18.02
C VAL A 536 -2.80 18.74 17.39
N HIS A 537 -3.53 19.49 16.59
CA HIS A 537 -4.60 18.94 15.75
C HIS A 537 -3.98 17.84 14.87
N VAL A 538 -4.37 16.61 15.13
CA VAL A 538 -4.23 15.53 14.16
C VAL A 538 -5.22 15.89 13.06
N ASP A 539 -4.72 16.31 11.91
CA ASP A 539 -5.59 16.49 10.75
C ASP A 539 -6.03 15.11 10.23
N ASP A 540 -7.09 15.09 9.42
CA ASP A 540 -7.73 13.88 8.87
C ASP A 540 -6.80 13.03 7.97
N THR A 541 -5.49 13.31 7.92
CA THR A 541 -4.54 12.71 6.96
C THR A 541 -3.61 11.66 7.55
N GLY A 542 -3.76 11.27 8.80
CA GLY A 542 -2.90 10.25 9.40
C GLY A 542 -1.40 10.59 9.30
N CYS A 543 -0.64 10.32 10.31
CA CYS A 543 0.80 10.59 10.32
C CYS A 543 1.51 9.96 9.14
N LEU A 544 2.02 10.77 8.26
CA LEU A 544 2.70 10.32 7.07
C LEU A 544 4.16 10.80 7.06
N ILE A 545 5.05 9.80 7.02
CA ILE A 545 6.39 9.86 6.44
C ILE A 545 7.14 11.17 6.66
N SER A 546 7.72 11.37 7.83
CA SER A 546 8.71 12.42 7.99
C SER A 546 9.77 12.16 9.07
N GLY A 547 9.93 10.90 9.52
CA GLY A 547 10.96 10.59 10.53
C GLY A 547 10.70 11.23 11.90
N TYR A 548 9.55 11.84 12.08
CA TYR A 548 9.06 12.31 13.37
C TYR A 548 7.95 11.39 13.84
N PRO A 549 7.97 10.98 15.13
CA PRO A 549 6.83 10.26 15.70
C PRO A 549 5.59 11.12 15.51
N CYS A 550 4.48 10.49 15.15
CA CYS A 550 3.18 11.13 15.16
C CYS A 550 3.02 11.90 16.46
N SER A 551 2.89 13.22 16.37
CA SER A 551 2.81 14.06 17.57
C SER A 551 1.60 13.63 18.40
N GLY A 552 1.87 12.97 19.53
CA GLY A 552 0.85 12.48 20.46
C GLY A 552 1.02 11.04 20.94
N ILE A 553 1.80 10.20 20.22
CA ILE A 553 2.19 8.90 20.73
C ILE A 553 3.62 9.00 21.24
N GLU A 554 3.80 8.98 22.56
CA GLU A 554 5.09 8.66 23.13
C GLU A 554 5.20 7.13 23.19
N PRO A 555 6.06 6.51 22.35
CA PRO A 555 6.25 5.08 22.42
C PRO A 555 6.79 4.73 23.79
N ILE A 556 6.18 3.74 24.44
CA ILE A 556 6.63 3.27 25.73
C ILE A 556 7.91 2.46 25.51
N ASP A 557 9.01 2.86 26.15
CA ASP A 557 10.33 2.24 26.03
C ASP A 557 10.32 0.71 26.19
N GLU A 558 9.35 0.20 26.97
CA GLU A 558 9.19 -1.23 27.18
C GLU A 558 9.02 -2.02 25.89
N ILE A 559 8.24 -1.49 24.95
CA ILE A 559 7.95 -2.18 23.70
C ILE A 559 8.84 -1.74 22.53
N LEU A 560 9.75 -0.80 22.73
CA LEU A 560 10.65 -0.34 21.65
C LEU A 560 11.92 -1.20 21.59
N PHE A 561 12.27 -1.62 20.35
CA PHE A 561 13.55 -2.28 20.07
C PHE A 561 14.47 -1.41 19.22
N ALA A 562 13.97 -0.86 18.11
CA ALA A 562 14.73 0.00 17.20
C ALA A 562 13.84 1.10 16.62
N LYS A 563 14.44 2.18 16.14
CA LYS A 563 13.76 3.32 15.52
C LYS A 563 14.58 3.95 14.40
N ASN A 564 13.94 4.82 13.63
CA ASN A 564 14.53 5.55 12.50
C ASN A 564 15.02 4.62 11.38
N LEU A 565 14.27 3.56 11.10
CA LEU A 565 14.59 2.59 10.04
C LEU A 565 13.97 2.95 8.68
N GLY A 566 13.28 4.10 8.59
CA GLY A 566 12.49 4.46 7.40
C GLY A 566 11.22 3.61 7.27
N VAL A 567 10.80 3.35 6.05
CA VAL A 567 9.60 2.55 5.78
C VAL A 567 9.95 1.06 5.87
N VAL A 568 9.67 0.44 7.03
CA VAL A 568 9.96 -0.99 7.23
C VAL A 568 8.84 -1.83 6.64
N THR A 569 9.18 -2.70 5.69
CA THR A 569 8.19 -3.57 5.02
C THR A 569 8.31 -5.03 5.39
N ASP A 570 9.51 -5.52 5.67
CA ASP A 570 9.73 -6.91 6.07
C ASP A 570 10.94 -7.08 7.00
N MET A 571 10.90 -8.14 7.78
CA MET A 571 11.97 -8.58 8.69
C MET A 571 12.11 -10.08 8.65
N LYS A 572 13.37 -10.60 8.58
CA LYS A 572 13.66 -12.05 8.63
C LYS A 572 14.91 -12.35 9.41
N PHE A 573 14.90 -13.45 10.16
CA PHE A 573 16.13 -14.00 10.74
C PHE A 573 16.91 -14.80 9.70
N GLY A 574 18.15 -14.38 9.46
CA GLY A 574 19.06 -15.09 8.56
C GLY A 574 19.69 -16.35 9.16
N PRO A 575 20.33 -17.17 8.33
CA PRO A 575 21.01 -18.40 8.75
C PRO A 575 22.17 -18.15 9.73
N ASP A 576 22.74 -16.95 9.72
CA ASP A 576 23.75 -16.49 10.67
C ASP A 576 23.16 -16.07 12.03
N GLY A 577 21.83 -16.05 12.14
CA GLY A 577 21.08 -15.69 13.34
C GLY A 577 20.91 -14.19 13.57
N ALA A 578 21.32 -13.34 12.64
CA ALA A 578 21.05 -11.92 12.65
C ALA A 578 19.62 -11.61 12.16
N LEU A 579 19.08 -10.47 12.55
CA LEU A 579 17.84 -9.95 12.02
C LEU A 579 18.14 -9.04 10.82
N TYR A 580 17.47 -9.30 9.70
CA TYR A 580 17.54 -8.50 8.50
C TYR A 580 16.24 -7.71 8.37
N VAL A 581 16.35 -6.44 7.95
CA VAL A 581 15.23 -5.49 7.92
C VAL A 581 15.26 -4.73 6.60
N ILE A 582 14.17 -4.78 5.85
CA ILE A 582 14.01 -3.99 4.62
C ILE A 582 13.59 -2.56 4.97
N SER A 583 14.29 -1.59 4.41
CA SER A 583 13.89 -0.20 4.32
C SER A 583 13.53 0.13 2.87
N LEU A 584 12.22 0.24 2.60
CA LEU A 584 11.66 0.40 1.25
C LEU A 584 12.21 1.64 0.54
N MET A 585 12.09 2.81 1.22
CA MET A 585 12.44 4.11 0.63
C MET A 585 13.92 4.29 0.40
N GLU A 586 14.76 3.67 1.23
CA GLU A 586 16.21 3.72 1.08
C GLU A 586 16.74 2.70 0.08
N GLY A 587 15.89 1.75 -0.36
CA GLY A 587 16.33 0.64 -1.20
C GLY A 587 17.42 -0.21 -0.54
N LYS A 588 17.30 -0.42 0.79
CA LYS A 588 18.34 -1.04 1.62
C LYS A 588 17.81 -2.20 2.44
N ILE A 589 18.73 -3.06 2.80
CA ILE A 589 18.55 -4.04 3.87
C ILE A 589 19.56 -3.73 4.98
N TYR A 590 19.06 -3.63 6.19
CA TYR A 590 19.87 -3.54 7.40
C TYR A 590 20.05 -4.92 8.03
N ARG A 591 21.21 -5.12 8.66
CA ARG A 591 21.51 -6.32 9.45
C ARG A 591 21.73 -5.92 10.90
N ILE A 592 21.00 -6.55 11.82
CA ILE A 592 21.08 -6.33 13.25
C ILE A 592 21.66 -7.58 13.91
N ALA A 593 22.77 -7.42 14.61
CA ALA A 593 23.44 -8.48 15.38
C ALA A 593 24.22 -7.90 16.55
N ASN A 594 24.68 -8.76 17.48
CA ASN A 594 25.54 -8.35 18.58
C ASN A 594 27.04 -8.28 18.19
#